data_da455e5bb322418a0bdb3af2ac495d65
#
_entry.id   da455e5bb322418a0bdb3af2ac495d65
#
_cell.length_a   1.000
_cell.length_b   1.000
_cell.length_c   1.000
_cell.angle_alpha   90.00
_cell.angle_beta   90.00
_cell.angle_gamma   90.00
#
_symmetry.space_group_name_H-M   'P 1'
#
loop_
_entity.id
_entity.type
_entity.pdbx_description
1 polymer ?
#
loop_
_entity_poly.entity_id
_entity_poly.type
_entity_poly.pdbx_seq_one_letter_code
_entity_poly.pdbx_strand_id
1 'polypeptide(L)'
;MTKVGEHITLDFIGVKKDYSQKFYEKIIYKIAKLAKVEILGINSHKFEPQGFTTIALLAESHMSFHTFPEKGIVSFDFFTCGTVSYTHLRAHETAYY
;
A
#
# COMPACT_ATOMS: atom_id res chain seq x y z
N MET A 1 -21.64 15.85 10.97
CA MET A 1 -20.59 16.05 9.93
C MET A 1 -20.45 14.79 9.12
N THR A 2 -20.45 14.90 7.82
CA THR A 2 -20.31 13.76 6.92
C THR A 2 -18.83 13.41 6.75
N LYS A 3 -18.52 12.14 6.91
CA LYS A 3 -17.16 11.65 6.70
C LYS A 3 -16.85 11.59 5.20
N VAL A 4 -15.77 12.23 4.78
CA VAL A 4 -15.36 12.25 3.36
C VAL A 4 -14.65 10.96 2.98
N GLY A 5 -13.84 10.42 3.89
CA GLY A 5 -13.09 9.19 3.63
C GLY A 5 -12.38 8.69 4.87
N GLU A 6 -11.65 7.60 4.70
CA GLU A 6 -10.84 7.01 5.75
C GLU A 6 -9.42 6.79 5.26
N HIS A 7 -8.44 6.98 6.16
CA HIS A 7 -7.04 6.80 5.84
C HIS A 7 -6.42 5.82 6.82
N ILE A 8 -5.82 4.76 6.30
CA ILE A 8 -5.06 3.78 7.06
C ILE A 8 -3.59 3.98 6.75
N THR A 9 -2.77 4.07 7.78
CA THR A 9 -1.32 4.08 7.63
C THR A 9 -0.73 2.96 8.46
N LEU A 10 0.24 2.24 7.90
CA LEU A 10 0.89 1.12 8.54
C LEU A 10 2.39 1.17 8.30
N ASP A 11 3.16 0.92 9.34
CA ASP A 11 4.60 0.78 9.21
C ASP A 11 4.99 -0.65 9.56
N PHE A 12 5.59 -1.35 8.61
CA PHE A 12 6.12 -2.69 8.81
C PHE A 12 7.57 -2.54 9.23
N ILE A 13 7.90 -2.97 10.44
CA ILE A 13 9.23 -2.82 11.02
C ILE A 13 9.91 -4.17 11.10
N GLY A 14 11.23 -4.21 10.89
CA GLY A 14 11.97 -5.45 10.92
C GLY A 14 11.88 -6.25 9.62
N VAL A 15 11.63 -5.57 8.52
CA VAL A 15 11.61 -6.19 7.20
C VAL A 15 13.04 -6.52 6.81
N LYS A 16 13.35 -7.82 6.73
CA LYS A 16 14.74 -8.29 6.53
C LYS A 16 15.13 -8.45 5.08
N LYS A 17 14.16 -8.51 4.18
CA LYS A 17 14.41 -8.72 2.76
C LYS A 17 14.02 -7.47 1.98
N ASP A 18 14.89 -7.06 1.07
CA ASP A 18 14.59 -5.95 0.17
C ASP A 18 13.82 -6.48 -1.04
N TYR A 19 12.49 -6.50 -0.90
CA TYR A 19 11.63 -6.98 -1.97
C TYR A 19 11.61 -6.01 -3.14
N SER A 20 11.40 -6.55 -4.34
CA SER A 20 11.41 -5.76 -5.56
C SER A 20 10.17 -4.86 -5.68
N GLN A 21 10.28 -3.84 -6.54
CA GLN A 21 9.17 -2.98 -6.89
C GLN A 21 7.98 -3.80 -7.40
N LYS A 22 8.22 -4.81 -8.23
CA LYS A 22 7.16 -5.67 -8.76
C LYS A 22 6.43 -6.43 -7.68
N PHE A 23 7.12 -6.81 -6.62
CA PHE A 23 6.52 -7.48 -5.48
C PHE A 23 5.44 -6.58 -4.84
N TYR A 24 5.77 -5.32 -4.60
CA TYR A 24 4.83 -4.38 -4.00
C TYR A 24 3.70 -4.01 -4.96
N GLU A 25 3.98 -3.90 -6.25
CA GLU A 25 2.94 -3.68 -7.24
C GLU A 25 1.92 -4.83 -7.25
N LYS A 26 2.39 -6.06 -7.13
CA LYS A 26 1.49 -7.22 -7.03
C LYS A 26 0.63 -7.18 -5.78
N ILE A 27 1.20 -6.73 -4.67
CA ILE A 27 0.45 -6.56 -3.42
C ILE A 27 -0.65 -5.52 -3.61
N ILE A 28 -0.35 -4.41 -4.27
CA ILE A 28 -1.33 -3.37 -4.58
C ILE A 28 -2.51 -3.94 -5.38
N TYR A 29 -2.23 -4.72 -6.44
CA TYR A 29 -3.29 -5.37 -7.21
C TYR A 29 -4.14 -6.29 -6.36
N LYS A 30 -3.50 -7.05 -5.49
CA LYS A 30 -4.19 -7.97 -4.59
C LYS A 30 -5.09 -7.25 -3.59
N ILE A 31 -4.57 -6.19 -2.98
CA ILE A 31 -5.34 -5.37 -2.03
C ILE A 31 -6.52 -4.71 -2.74
N ALA A 32 -6.29 -4.15 -3.93
CA ALA A 32 -7.34 -3.51 -4.70
C ALA A 32 -8.47 -4.49 -5.04
N LYS A 33 -8.12 -5.72 -5.39
CA LYS A 33 -9.11 -6.76 -5.67
C LYS A 33 -9.94 -7.10 -4.44
N LEU A 34 -9.28 -7.21 -3.28
CA LEU A 34 -9.96 -7.51 -2.01
C LEU A 34 -10.85 -6.35 -1.57
N ALA A 35 -10.38 -5.13 -1.74
CA ALA A 35 -11.13 -3.93 -1.38
C ALA A 35 -12.19 -3.57 -2.41
N LYS A 36 -12.21 -4.26 -3.55
CA LYS A 36 -13.14 -4.03 -4.66
C LYS A 36 -13.04 -2.60 -5.20
N VAL A 37 -11.81 -2.13 -5.38
CA VAL A 37 -11.53 -0.82 -5.98
C VAL A 37 -10.78 -1.02 -7.30
N GLU A 38 -11.06 -0.13 -8.25
CA GLU A 38 -10.43 -0.17 -9.56
C GLU A 38 -9.10 0.59 -9.53
N ILE A 39 -8.06 -0.01 -10.11
CA ILE A 39 -6.77 0.65 -10.25
C ILE A 39 -6.79 1.46 -11.56
N LEU A 40 -6.60 2.77 -11.44
CA LEU A 40 -6.54 3.66 -12.59
C LEU A 40 -5.13 3.84 -13.12
N GLY A 41 -4.13 3.66 -12.26
CA GLY A 41 -2.74 3.75 -12.66
C GLY A 41 -1.81 3.47 -11.49
N ILE A 42 -0.59 3.04 -11.81
CA ILE A 42 0.47 2.82 -10.83
C ILE A 42 1.71 3.55 -11.32
N ASN A 43 2.36 4.26 -10.42
CA ASN A 43 3.60 4.96 -10.72
C ASN A 43 4.60 4.69 -9.60
N SER A 44 5.86 4.50 -9.98
CA SER A 44 6.92 4.18 -9.03
C SER A 44 8.15 5.02 -9.30
N HIS A 45 8.86 5.36 -8.22
CA HIS A 45 10.12 6.08 -8.30
C HIS A 45 11.16 5.39 -7.43
N LYS A 46 12.31 5.10 -8.01
CA LYS A 46 13.41 4.46 -7.32
C LYS A 46 14.39 5.52 -6.84
N PHE A 47 14.77 5.43 -5.58
CA PHE A 47 15.73 6.37 -4.97
C PHE A 47 17.14 5.78 -4.96
N GLU A 48 18.14 6.66 -5.06
CA GLU A 48 19.53 6.28 -4.91
C GLU A 48 19.99 6.60 -3.48
N PRO A 49 20.76 5.74 -2.81
CA PRO A 49 21.31 4.47 -3.31
C PRO A 49 20.34 3.29 -3.18
N GLN A 50 19.20 3.45 -2.49
CA GLN A 50 18.25 2.37 -2.28
C GLN A 50 16.88 2.91 -1.89
N GLY A 51 15.87 2.03 -1.93
CA GLY A 51 14.50 2.39 -1.59
C GLY A 51 13.72 2.86 -2.79
N PHE A 52 12.40 2.77 -2.67
CA PHE A 52 11.51 3.28 -3.71
C PHE A 52 10.14 3.61 -3.12
N THR A 53 9.35 4.35 -3.90
CA THR A 53 7.96 4.63 -3.61
C THR A 53 7.12 4.14 -4.77
N THR A 54 6.02 3.46 -4.46
CA THR A 54 5.02 3.03 -5.44
C THR A 54 3.67 3.58 -5.01
N ILE A 55 3.01 4.29 -5.92
CA ILE A 55 1.71 4.89 -5.67
C ILE A 55 0.71 4.36 -6.69
N ALA A 56 -0.45 3.94 -6.21
CA ALA A 56 -1.57 3.54 -7.06
C ALA A 56 -2.69 4.56 -6.93
N LEU A 57 -3.13 5.08 -8.07
CA LEU A 57 -4.33 5.89 -8.15
C LEU A 57 -5.50 4.95 -8.36
N LEU A 58 -6.49 5.04 -7.50
CA LEU A 58 -7.66 4.18 -7.53
C LEU A 58 -8.90 5.04 -7.77
N ALA A 59 -9.99 4.38 -8.18
CA ALA A 59 -11.27 5.09 -8.31
C ALA A 59 -11.67 5.61 -6.92
N GLU A 60 -11.67 6.94 -6.77
CA GLU A 60 -11.99 7.66 -5.53
C GLU A 60 -11.07 7.36 -4.34
N SER A 61 -9.83 6.89 -4.61
CA SER A 61 -8.90 6.55 -3.53
C SER A 61 -7.47 6.46 -4.04
N HIS A 62 -6.55 6.16 -3.13
CA HIS A 62 -5.17 5.88 -3.50
C HIS A 62 -4.52 4.98 -2.44
N MET A 63 -3.43 4.31 -2.82
CA MET A 63 -2.59 3.60 -1.87
C MET A 63 -1.12 3.72 -2.28
N SER A 64 -0.23 3.62 -1.31
CA SER A 64 1.19 3.71 -1.59
C SER A 64 2.02 2.85 -0.67
N PHE A 65 3.21 2.47 -1.16
CA PHE A 65 4.28 1.86 -0.38
C PHE A 65 5.53 2.72 -0.50
N HIS A 66 6.20 2.92 0.64
CA HIS A 66 7.50 3.56 0.71
C HIS A 66 8.45 2.60 1.40
N THR A 67 9.56 2.29 0.77
CA THR A 67 10.53 1.36 1.37
C THR A 67 11.76 2.09 1.86
N PHE A 68 12.24 1.67 3.03
CA PHE A 68 13.45 2.19 3.66
C PHE A 68 14.31 0.98 4.04
N PRO A 69 14.97 0.34 3.03
CA PRO A 69 15.69 -0.92 3.29
C PRO A 69 16.81 -0.80 4.32
N GLU A 70 17.46 0.36 4.40
CA GLU A 70 18.52 0.62 5.37
C GLU A 70 18.01 0.61 6.82
N LYS A 71 16.71 0.82 7.01
CA LYS A 71 16.06 0.81 8.33
C LYS A 71 15.21 -0.42 8.55
N GLY A 72 15.05 -1.26 7.52
CA GLY A 72 14.16 -2.41 7.58
C GLY A 72 12.71 -2.02 7.77
N ILE A 73 12.30 -0.90 7.18
CA ILE A 73 10.95 -0.36 7.31
C ILE A 73 10.28 -0.26 5.95
N VAL A 74 9.00 -0.61 5.91
CA VAL A 74 8.13 -0.38 4.76
C VAL A 74 6.88 0.33 5.29
N SER A 75 6.59 1.51 4.74
CA SER A 75 5.40 2.27 5.11
C SER A 75 4.34 2.11 4.04
N PHE A 76 3.11 1.87 4.47
CA PHE A 76 1.96 1.68 3.59
C PHE A 76 0.87 2.67 3.99
N ASP A 77 0.18 3.25 2.99
CA ASP A 77 -1.02 3.99 3.27
C ASP A 77 -2.11 3.68 2.26
N PHE A 78 -3.34 3.79 2.70
CA PHE A 78 -4.53 3.57 1.91
C PHE A 78 -5.58 4.60 2.32
N PHE A 79 -5.96 5.45 1.38
CA PHE A 79 -7.06 6.40 1.56
C PHE A 79 -8.21 6.00 0.65
N THR A 80 -9.43 5.97 1.19
CA THR A 80 -10.62 5.65 0.39
C THR A 80 -11.78 6.54 0.77
N CYS A 81 -12.56 6.92 -0.24
CA CYS A 81 -13.82 7.65 -0.07
C CYS A 81 -15.03 6.73 -0.17
N GLY A 82 -14.81 5.46 -0.50
CA GLY A 82 -15.87 4.50 -0.71
C GLY A 82 -16.12 3.58 0.48
N THR A 83 -17.00 2.61 0.27
CA THR A 83 -17.30 1.58 1.26
C THR A 83 -16.31 0.43 1.10
N VAL A 84 -15.19 0.53 1.80
CA VAL A 84 -14.15 -0.50 1.79
C VAL A 84 -14.18 -1.26 3.11
N SER A 85 -14.06 -2.60 3.03
CA SER A 85 -14.00 -3.43 4.23
C SER A 85 -12.58 -3.46 4.78
N TYR A 86 -12.27 -2.57 5.69
CA TYR A 86 -10.97 -2.55 6.37
C TYR A 86 -10.72 -3.82 7.18
N THR A 87 -11.78 -4.49 7.61
CA THR A 87 -11.66 -5.77 8.32
C THR A 87 -10.98 -6.81 7.44
N HIS A 88 -11.34 -6.88 6.16
CA HIS A 88 -10.69 -7.78 5.22
C HIS A 88 -9.23 -7.41 4.99
N LEU A 89 -8.93 -6.12 4.87
CA LEU A 89 -7.57 -5.67 4.68
C LEU A 89 -6.69 -6.04 5.87
N ARG A 90 -7.19 -5.83 7.09
CA ARG A 90 -6.44 -6.16 8.31
C ARG A 90 -6.20 -7.66 8.46
N ALA A 91 -7.17 -8.48 8.10
CA ALA A 91 -6.99 -9.93 8.13
C ALA A 91 -5.89 -10.37 7.15
N HIS A 92 -5.77 -9.67 6.01
CA HIS A 92 -4.74 -9.95 5.01
C HIS A 92 -3.37 -9.45 5.41
N GLU A 93 -3.28 -8.37 6.17
CA GLU A 93 -2.00 -7.84 6.66
C GLU A 93 -1.20 -8.92 7.39
N THR A 94 -1.86 -9.66 8.26
CA THR A 94 -1.19 -10.69 9.06
C THR A 94 -0.62 -11.81 8.21
N ALA A 95 -1.09 -11.99 6.99
CA ALA A 95 -0.59 -13.02 6.07
C ALA A 95 0.73 -12.63 5.39
N TYR A 96 1.11 -11.37 5.45
CA TYR A 96 2.32 -10.85 4.79
C TYR A 96 3.50 -10.66 5.75
N TYR A 97 3.30 -10.84 7.02
CA TYR A 97 4.36 -10.68 8.02
C TYR A 97 5.24 -11.91 8.13
#